data_0f15fadccb42ffab74f94c0ec2bf21d4
#
_entry.id   0f15fadccb42ffab74f94c0ec2bf21d4
#
_cell.length_a   1.000
_cell.length_b   1.000
_cell.length_c   1.000
_cell.angle_alpha   90.00
_cell.angle_beta   90.00
_cell.angle_gamma   90.00
#
_symmetry.space_group_name_H-M   'P 1'
#
loop_
_entity.id
_entity.type
_entity.pdbx_description
1 polymer ?
#
loop_
_entity_poly.entity_id
_entity_poly.type
_entity_poly.pdbx_seq_one_letter_code
_entity_poly.pdbx_strand_id
1 'polypeptide(L)'
;GRTPHFTAREFQNFGYDIVIWPATSMRVAGHALRDLYSHIKSEDGTAGFENRMLTRAESYELIGYHDVEALDSSVAKSLVPTSTGTNPEVKP
;
A
#
# COMPACT_ATOMS: atom_id res chain seq x y z
N GLY A 1 -6.18 8.98 -24.68
CA GLY A 1 -5.39 9.83 -25.55
C GLY A 1 -5.21 9.28 -26.94
N ARG A 2 -4.71 10.12 -27.82
CA ARG A 2 -4.48 9.74 -29.23
C ARG A 2 -3.05 9.28 -29.48
N THR A 3 -2.19 9.37 -28.47
CA THR A 3 -0.79 8.98 -28.58
C THR A 3 -0.67 7.47 -28.50
N PRO A 4 0.06 6.83 -29.39
CA PRO A 4 0.34 5.39 -29.30
C PRO A 4 1.03 5.05 -27.98
N HIS A 5 0.83 3.82 -27.53
CA HIS A 5 1.49 3.34 -26.32
C HIS A 5 2.88 2.81 -26.68
N PHE A 6 3.89 3.42 -26.08
CA PHE A 6 5.27 2.97 -26.20
C PHE A 6 5.73 2.35 -24.89
N THR A 7 6.60 1.37 -24.99
CA THR A 7 7.25 0.81 -23.80
C THR A 7 8.36 1.74 -23.30
N ALA A 8 8.75 1.56 -22.05
CA ALA A 8 9.88 2.31 -21.50
C ALA A 8 11.17 2.09 -22.33
N ARG A 9 11.37 0.87 -22.81
CA ARG A 9 12.52 0.53 -23.66
C ARG A 9 12.49 1.28 -24.98
N GLU A 10 11.33 1.40 -25.60
CA GLU A 10 11.18 2.17 -26.84
C GLU A 10 11.49 3.64 -26.61
N PHE A 11 11.03 4.23 -25.51
CA PHE A 11 11.40 5.59 -25.15
C PHE A 11 12.90 5.73 -24.89
N GLN A 12 13.51 4.74 -24.25
CA GLN A 12 14.97 4.72 -24.06
C GLN A 12 15.69 4.72 -25.40
N ASN A 13 15.22 3.94 -26.37
CA ASN A 13 15.78 3.89 -27.70
C ASN A 13 15.63 5.21 -28.45
N PHE A 14 14.62 6.00 -28.13
CA PHE A 14 14.46 7.36 -28.66
C PHE A 14 15.36 8.38 -27.96
N GLY A 15 16.07 7.99 -26.90
CA GLY A 15 17.00 8.86 -26.18
C GLY A 15 16.44 9.49 -24.93
N TYR A 16 15.29 9.05 -24.43
CA TYR A 16 14.71 9.57 -23.20
C TYR A 16 15.29 8.83 -21.99
N ASP A 17 15.59 9.57 -20.94
CA ASP A 17 16.13 9.04 -19.67
C ASP A 17 15.07 8.80 -18.63
N ILE A 18 13.94 9.48 -18.73
CA ILE A 18 12.84 9.40 -17.76
C ILE A 18 11.53 9.20 -18.51
N VAL A 19 10.74 8.26 -18.02
CA VAL A 19 9.38 7.99 -18.52
C VAL A 19 8.40 8.08 -17.37
N ILE A 20 7.29 8.77 -17.60
CA ILE A 20 6.20 8.85 -16.63
C ILE A 20 4.90 8.35 -17.26
N TRP A 21 4.08 7.73 -16.44
CA TRP A 21 2.71 7.34 -16.83
C TRP A 21 1.72 8.12 -15.97
N PRO A 22 1.35 9.34 -16.40
CA PRO A 22 0.52 10.21 -15.59
C PRO A 22 -0.89 9.65 -15.41
N ALA A 23 -1.40 9.78 -14.20
CA ALA A 23 -2.77 9.41 -13.83
C ALA A 23 -3.13 7.93 -14.03
N THR A 24 -2.21 7.09 -14.45
CA THR A 24 -2.50 5.68 -14.78
C THR A 24 -2.96 4.90 -13.54
N SER A 25 -2.20 5.00 -12.44
CA SER A 25 -2.55 4.31 -11.19
C SER A 25 -3.87 4.81 -10.62
N MET A 26 -4.10 6.11 -10.65
CA MET A 26 -5.35 6.72 -10.19
C MET A 26 -6.54 6.22 -11.01
N ARG A 27 -6.38 6.14 -12.32
CA ARG A 27 -7.46 5.68 -13.22
C ARG A 27 -7.77 4.20 -13.03
N VAL A 28 -6.74 3.38 -12.83
CA VAL A 28 -6.93 1.96 -12.53
C VAL A 28 -7.60 1.78 -11.17
N ALA A 29 -7.11 2.45 -10.15
CA ALA A 29 -7.69 2.40 -8.81
C ALA A 29 -9.13 2.93 -8.80
N GLY A 30 -9.39 4.03 -9.49
CA GLY A 30 -10.72 4.62 -9.59
C GLY A 30 -11.72 3.68 -10.24
N HIS A 31 -11.32 2.97 -11.27
CA HIS A 31 -12.17 1.96 -11.91
C HIS A 31 -12.54 0.84 -10.94
N ALA A 32 -11.54 0.32 -10.20
CA ALA A 32 -11.75 -0.74 -9.23
C ALA A 32 -12.65 -0.28 -8.07
N LEU A 33 -12.44 0.93 -7.56
CA LEU A 33 -13.26 1.50 -6.50
C LEU A 33 -14.70 1.75 -6.96
N ARG A 34 -14.89 2.23 -8.16
CA ARG A 34 -16.23 2.41 -8.73
C ARG A 34 -16.98 1.11 -8.80
N ASP A 35 -16.34 0.04 -9.25
CA ASP A 35 -16.95 -1.28 -9.34
C ASP A 35 -17.33 -1.79 -7.95
N LEU A 36 -16.44 -1.62 -6.97
CA LEU A 36 -16.70 -2.03 -5.59
C LEU A 36 -17.90 -1.28 -5.01
N TYR A 37 -17.93 0.03 -5.12
CA TYR A 37 -18.99 0.84 -4.52
C TYR A 37 -20.33 0.59 -5.21
N SER A 38 -20.33 0.37 -6.50
CA SER A 38 -21.57 -0.03 -7.24
C SER A 38 -22.07 -1.37 -6.76
N HIS A 39 -21.17 -2.31 -6.51
CA HIS A 39 -21.52 -3.63 -5.98
C HIS A 39 -22.11 -3.53 -4.57
N ILE A 40 -21.45 -2.78 -3.68
CA ILE A 40 -21.95 -2.58 -2.32
C ILE A 40 -23.35 -1.96 -2.34
N LYS A 41 -23.56 -0.98 -3.20
CA LYS A 41 -24.85 -0.31 -3.33
C LYS A 41 -25.95 -1.27 -3.79
N SER A 42 -25.65 -2.17 -4.72
CA SER A 42 -26.65 -3.09 -5.27
C SER A 42 -26.85 -4.33 -4.42
N GLU A 43 -25.80 -4.84 -3.77
CA GLU A 43 -25.85 -6.11 -3.04
C GLU A 43 -25.80 -5.94 -1.51
N ASP A 44 -25.69 -4.73 -1.03
CA ASP A 44 -25.65 -4.39 0.39
C ASP A 44 -24.48 -5.08 1.12
N GLY A 45 -23.36 -5.28 0.44
CA GLY A 45 -22.20 -5.94 1.02
C GLY A 45 -21.11 -6.20 -0.01
N THR A 46 -20.08 -6.91 0.43
CA THR A 46 -18.86 -7.18 -0.36
C THR A 46 -18.76 -8.61 -0.87
N ALA A 47 -19.73 -9.46 -0.59
CA ALA A 47 -19.71 -10.84 -1.07
C ALA A 47 -19.56 -10.88 -2.59
N GLY A 48 -18.64 -11.71 -3.08
CA GLY A 48 -18.33 -11.81 -4.50
C GLY A 48 -17.14 -10.99 -4.94
N PHE A 49 -16.57 -10.14 -4.05
CA PHE A 49 -15.38 -9.35 -4.36
C PHE A 49 -14.10 -9.89 -3.71
N GLU A 50 -14.17 -10.99 -2.98
CA GLU A 50 -13.05 -11.54 -2.20
C GLU A 50 -11.82 -11.81 -3.06
N ASN A 51 -12.02 -12.33 -4.26
CA ASN A 51 -10.93 -12.62 -5.20
C ASN A 51 -10.35 -11.36 -5.88
N ARG A 52 -10.98 -10.22 -5.68
CA ARG A 52 -10.49 -8.91 -6.16
C ARG A 52 -9.86 -8.08 -5.05
N MET A 53 -9.75 -8.63 -3.87
CA MET A 53 -9.12 -8.01 -2.72
C MET A 53 -7.75 -8.62 -2.48
N LEU A 54 -6.83 -7.80 -2.01
CA LEU A 54 -5.62 -8.33 -1.40
C LEU A 54 -5.99 -9.05 -0.11
N THR A 55 -5.34 -10.16 0.17
CA THR A 55 -5.45 -10.78 1.50
C THR A 55 -4.80 -9.85 2.53
N ARG A 56 -5.08 -10.07 3.81
CA ARG A 56 -4.44 -9.30 4.87
C ARG A 56 -2.91 -9.43 4.80
N ALA A 57 -2.41 -10.65 4.58
CA ALA A 57 -0.99 -10.91 4.47
C ALA A 57 -0.38 -10.15 3.28
N GLU A 58 -1.02 -10.20 2.12
CA GLU A 58 -0.57 -9.47 0.93
C GLU A 58 -0.57 -7.95 1.16
N SER A 59 -1.59 -7.43 1.85
CA SER A 59 -1.66 -6.00 2.18
C SER A 59 -0.52 -5.58 3.09
N TYR A 60 -0.22 -6.37 4.12
CA TYR A 60 0.88 -6.09 5.04
C TYR A 60 2.23 -6.14 4.34
N GLU A 61 2.42 -7.09 3.45
CA GLU A 61 3.65 -7.18 2.66
C GLU A 61 3.81 -5.97 1.75
N LEU A 62 2.73 -5.57 1.09
CA LEU A 62 2.74 -4.44 0.14
C LEU A 62 3.17 -3.14 0.80
N ILE A 63 2.71 -2.86 2.02
CA ILE A 63 3.03 -1.63 2.75
C ILE A 63 4.26 -1.76 3.65
N GLY A 64 4.90 -2.93 3.71
CA GLY A 64 6.04 -3.17 4.59
C GLY A 64 5.67 -3.15 6.08
N TYR A 65 4.48 -3.58 6.42
CA TYR A 65 3.94 -3.51 7.79
C TYR A 65 4.86 -4.15 8.82
N HIS A 66 5.38 -5.34 8.52
CA HIS A 66 6.24 -6.07 9.46
C HIS A 66 7.58 -5.38 9.68
N ASP A 67 8.12 -4.75 8.66
CA ASP A 67 9.36 -3.98 8.76
C ASP A 67 9.15 -2.75 9.63
N VAL A 68 8.04 -2.05 9.44
CA VAL A 68 7.68 -0.88 10.25
C VAL A 68 7.42 -1.28 11.69
N GLU A 69 6.72 -2.38 11.91
CA GLU A 69 6.46 -2.91 13.25
C GLU A 69 7.76 -3.30 13.96
N ALA A 70 8.68 -3.95 13.25
CA ALA A 70 10.00 -4.32 13.78
C ALA A 70 10.81 -3.07 14.12
N LEU A 71 10.80 -2.06 13.27
CA LEU A 71 11.46 -0.80 13.51
C LEU A 71 10.88 -0.09 14.73
N ASP A 72 9.57 -0.03 14.83
CA ASP A 72 8.89 0.60 15.96
C ASP A 72 9.26 -0.08 17.29
N SER A 73 9.25 -1.39 17.31
CA SER A 73 9.67 -2.16 18.48
C SER A 73 11.12 -1.91 18.86
N SER A 74 12.01 -1.80 17.87
CA SER A 74 13.41 -1.48 18.07
C SER A 74 13.58 -0.09 18.65
N VAL A 75 12.88 0.89 18.12
CA VAL A 75 12.91 2.27 18.63
C VAL A 75 12.37 2.35 20.05
N ALA A 76 11.25 1.69 20.32
CA ALA A 76 10.67 1.64 21.66
C ALA A 76 11.65 1.07 22.68
N LYS A 77 12.33 -0.01 22.33
CA LYS A 77 13.35 -0.62 23.18
C LYS A 77 14.56 0.29 23.45
N SER A 78 14.90 1.12 22.47
CA SER A 78 16.03 2.05 22.63
C SER A 78 15.67 3.26 23.46
N LEU A 79 14.41 3.67 23.47
CA LEU A 79 13.92 4.85 24.17
C LEU A 79 13.48 4.56 25.60
N VAL A 80 12.99 3.35 25.86
CA VAL A 80 12.60 2.95 27.19
C VAL A 80 13.83 2.52 27.97
N PRO A 81 14.13 3.16 29.12
CA PRO A 81 15.24 2.72 29.96
C PRO A 81 15.02 1.25 30.33
N THR A 82 15.99 0.44 29.99
CA THR A 82 16.04 -0.94 30.46
C THR A 82 16.49 -1.03 31.90
N SER A 83 16.55 0.09 32.60
CA SER A 83 16.93 0.08 33.98
C SER A 83 15.92 -0.69 34.75
N THR A 84 16.41 -1.63 35.45
CA THR A 84 15.70 -2.39 36.44
C THR A 84 15.21 -1.52 37.61
N GLY A 85 15.62 -0.27 37.64
CA GLY A 85 15.03 0.71 38.49
C GLY A 85 13.63 0.97 38.01
N THR A 86 12.77 0.09 38.34
CA THR A 86 11.36 0.25 38.10
C THR A 86 10.92 1.60 38.61
N ASN A 87 10.57 2.44 37.67
CA ASN A 87 9.79 3.61 38.07
C ASN A 87 8.41 3.10 38.49
N PRO A 88 8.07 3.20 39.76
CA PRO A 88 6.80 2.68 40.24
C PRO A 88 5.60 3.41 39.64
N GLU A 89 5.82 4.50 38.95
CA GLU A 89 4.78 5.24 38.25
C GLU A 89 4.42 4.65 36.94
N VAL A 90 5.27 3.77 36.38
CA VAL A 90 5.01 3.06 35.12
C VAL A 90 4.52 1.66 35.45
N LYS A 91 3.35 1.59 36.04
CA LYS A 91 2.68 0.31 36.19
C LYS A 91 1.91 -0.01 34.93
N PRO A 92 1.97 -1.25 34.50
CA PRO A 92 1.15 -1.69 33.39
C PRO A 92 -0.33 -1.56 33.67
#